data_c0a0a48175cabe309bc05e8c569470bc
#
_entry.id   c0a0a48175cabe309bc05e8c569470bc
#
_cell.length_a   1.000
_cell.length_b   1.000
_cell.length_c   1.000
_cell.angle_alpha   90.00
_cell.angle_beta   90.00
_cell.angle_gamma   90.00
#
_symmetry.space_group_name_H-M   'P 1'
#
loop_
_entity.id
_entity.type
_entity.pdbx_description
1 polymer ?
#
loop_
_entity_poly.entity_id
_entity_poly.type
_entity_poly.pdbx_seq_one_letter_code
_entity_poly.pdbx_strand_id
1 'polypeptide(L)'
;MPTDQTRRRFIATTGIASVAALAGCAGNGDGGDSGDGSEEDGGDGGGTANRLSWHAGGTGGTYFPLSNEIKTIVEANTDFSLNVQSTGASVENVGSLSDGSADFALIQNDIASFAKNGTGIDAFERSPIESLQGVATLYPETITLVTLAGNDISTIDDLSGATINTGDLGSGTQVNANQILESAGISDYNEQNAGFSQASEQLANGDIDAAFVVGGWPVGAIEDLANTNDVQIVPIDGEVRETVKSDASWFADDTIPGGTYSGVEEDVETVAVQAMIATHSGVDADTVETVTAAIFDNLDELTIKTDFITVDSAQDGMSIELNDGAAAYFDA
;
A
#
# COMPACT_ATOMS: atom_id res chain seq x y z
N MET A 1 16.65 -32.45 44.17
CA MET A 1 15.93 -33.69 43.86
C MET A 1 14.89 -33.36 42.82
N PRO A 2 14.88 -34.05 41.72
CA PRO A 2 14.09 -33.67 40.53
C PRO A 2 12.74 -34.39 40.49
N THR A 3 11.75 -33.78 39.85
CA THR A 3 10.54 -34.44 39.30
C THR A 3 9.81 -33.41 38.43
N ASP A 4 9.18 -33.65 37.32
CA ASP A 4 9.13 -34.76 36.37
C ASP A 4 8.46 -34.19 35.11
N GLN A 5 8.96 -34.52 33.95
CA GLN A 5 8.45 -34.07 32.66
C GLN A 5 7.27 -34.94 32.25
N THR A 6 6.14 -34.34 31.91
CA THR A 6 5.05 -35.05 31.24
C THR A 6 4.90 -34.56 29.79
N ARG A 7 5.51 -35.32 28.88
CA ARG A 7 5.30 -35.23 27.43
C ARG A 7 3.90 -35.76 27.08
N ARG A 8 3.04 -34.92 26.52
CA ARG A 8 1.83 -35.40 25.83
C ARG A 8 2.11 -35.51 24.34
N ARG A 9 2.10 -36.75 23.86
CA ARG A 9 2.10 -37.12 22.44
C ARG A 9 0.69 -36.86 21.89
N PHE A 10 0.61 -36.11 20.78
CA PHE A 10 -0.57 -36.08 19.93
C PHE A 10 -0.43 -37.13 18.83
N ILE A 11 -1.44 -37.97 18.74
CA ILE A 11 -1.58 -39.07 17.78
C ILE A 11 -2.16 -38.48 16.49
N ALA A 12 -1.47 -38.66 15.37
CA ALA A 12 -1.99 -38.38 14.03
C ALA A 12 -2.95 -39.51 13.61
N THR A 13 -4.16 -39.17 13.27
CA THR A 13 -5.12 -40.07 12.62
C THR A 13 -5.21 -39.72 11.14
N THR A 14 -4.69 -40.63 10.34
CA THR A 14 -4.78 -40.64 8.88
C THR A 14 -6.17 -41.13 8.47
N GLY A 15 -6.95 -40.29 7.80
CA GLY A 15 -8.20 -40.68 7.18
C GLY A 15 -8.04 -40.76 5.65
N ILE A 16 -8.11 -41.96 5.12
CA ILE A 16 -8.16 -42.28 3.68
C ILE A 16 -9.65 -42.15 3.25
N ALA A 17 -9.96 -41.32 2.29
CA ALA A 17 -11.26 -41.29 1.62
C ALA A 17 -11.08 -41.54 0.12
N SER A 18 -11.81 -42.50 -0.32
CA SER A 18 -11.78 -43.24 -1.59
C SER A 18 -12.29 -42.45 -2.78
N VAL A 19 -11.62 -42.64 -3.92
CA VAL A 19 -12.03 -42.20 -5.26
C VAL A 19 -13.15 -43.13 -5.77
N ALA A 20 -14.24 -42.54 -6.26
CA ALA A 20 -15.25 -43.22 -7.09
C ALA A 20 -15.12 -42.71 -8.53
N ALA A 21 -14.64 -43.57 -9.40
CA ALA A 21 -14.65 -43.40 -10.84
C ALA A 21 -16.03 -43.81 -11.40
N LEU A 22 -16.62 -43.00 -12.26
CA LEU A 22 -17.72 -43.37 -13.11
C LEU A 22 -17.26 -43.30 -14.57
N ALA A 23 -17.15 -44.49 -15.16
CA ALA A 23 -16.93 -44.71 -16.59
C ALA A 23 -18.28 -44.96 -17.28
N GLY A 24 -18.40 -44.53 -18.53
CA GLY A 24 -19.46 -44.88 -19.50
C GLY A 24 -19.61 -43.77 -20.53
N CYS A 25 -19.68 -43.95 -21.82
CA CYS A 25 -19.96 -45.15 -22.66
C CYS A 25 -19.30 -45.01 -24.02
N ALA A 26 -18.90 -46.11 -24.55
CA ALA A 26 -18.44 -46.24 -25.91
C ALA A 26 -19.60 -46.11 -26.93
N GLY A 27 -19.30 -45.51 -28.06
CA GLY A 27 -20.11 -45.56 -29.29
C GLY A 27 -19.19 -45.71 -30.48
N ASN A 28 -19.28 -46.86 -31.10
CA ASN A 28 -18.53 -47.35 -32.23
C ASN A 28 -19.10 -46.79 -33.54
N GLY A 29 -18.28 -46.40 -34.50
CA GLY A 29 -18.67 -45.98 -35.85
C GLY A 29 -17.47 -45.91 -36.78
N ASP A 30 -17.34 -46.92 -37.59
CA ASP A 30 -16.38 -47.23 -38.61
C ASP A 30 -16.42 -46.29 -39.83
N GLY A 31 -15.27 -46.09 -40.53
CA GLY A 31 -15.31 -45.59 -41.91
C GLY A 31 -14.22 -44.56 -42.29
N GLY A 32 -13.17 -45.00 -42.93
CA GLY A 32 -11.95 -44.33 -43.40
C GLY A 32 -12.15 -43.10 -44.30
N ASP A 33 -11.14 -42.35 -44.48
CA ASP A 33 -10.35 -42.09 -45.70
C ASP A 33 -9.26 -41.02 -45.45
N SER A 34 -8.18 -41.17 -46.18
CA SER A 34 -6.96 -40.37 -46.12
C SER A 34 -7.21 -38.94 -46.64
N GLY A 35 -6.66 -37.94 -45.92
CA GLY A 35 -6.58 -36.55 -46.39
C GLY A 35 -5.43 -35.87 -45.70
N ASP A 36 -4.26 -35.80 -46.36
CA ASP A 36 -3.14 -34.94 -46.06
C ASP A 36 -3.57 -33.46 -46.03
N GLY A 37 -3.41 -32.82 -44.90
CA GLY A 37 -3.67 -31.39 -44.70
C GLY A 37 -2.86 -30.91 -43.53
N SER A 38 -1.67 -30.39 -43.83
CA SER A 38 -0.86 -29.62 -42.92
C SER A 38 -1.67 -28.41 -42.42
N GLU A 39 -2.29 -28.56 -41.26
CA GLU A 39 -2.79 -27.43 -40.49
C GLU A 39 -1.57 -26.81 -39.75
N GLU A 40 -1.21 -25.63 -40.22
CA GLU A 40 -0.37 -24.73 -39.47
C GLU A 40 -1.07 -24.47 -38.11
N ASP A 41 -0.49 -25.01 -37.05
CA ASP A 41 -0.82 -24.69 -35.67
C ASP A 41 -0.49 -23.22 -35.47
N GLY A 42 -1.46 -22.38 -35.75
CA GLY A 42 -1.45 -20.97 -35.37
C GLY A 42 -1.50 -20.91 -33.83
N GLY A 43 -0.34 -21.04 -33.20
CA GLY A 43 -0.19 -20.77 -31.79
C GLY A 43 -0.71 -19.37 -31.49
N ASP A 44 -1.87 -19.31 -30.84
CA ASP A 44 -2.34 -18.12 -30.13
C ASP A 44 -1.31 -17.80 -29.01
N GLY A 45 -0.26 -17.10 -29.40
CA GLY A 45 0.79 -16.57 -28.53
C GLY A 45 0.45 -15.19 -27.96
N GLY A 46 -0.83 -14.84 -27.87
CA GLY A 46 -1.25 -13.55 -27.35
C GLY A 46 -1.78 -13.65 -25.93
N GLY A 47 -0.98 -13.30 -24.91
CA GLY A 47 -1.61 -13.06 -23.65
C GLY A 47 -0.80 -12.88 -22.37
N THR A 48 0.48 -13.16 -22.35
CA THR A 48 1.26 -12.98 -21.09
C THR A 48 2.31 -11.86 -21.13
N ALA A 49 2.77 -11.46 -22.28
CA ALA A 49 3.84 -10.45 -22.42
C ALA A 49 3.41 -9.02 -22.05
N ASN A 50 2.10 -8.73 -22.06
CA ASN A 50 1.58 -7.36 -21.84
C ASN A 50 0.84 -7.20 -20.50
N ARG A 51 0.94 -8.17 -19.59
CA ARG A 51 0.29 -8.10 -18.29
C ARG A 51 1.30 -7.73 -17.21
N LEU A 52 1.04 -6.60 -16.54
CA LEU A 52 1.87 -6.07 -15.48
C LEU A 52 1.17 -6.25 -14.12
N SER A 53 1.91 -6.70 -13.12
CA SER A 53 1.45 -6.79 -11.74
C SER A 53 1.65 -5.46 -11.04
N TRP A 54 0.57 -4.93 -10.45
CA TRP A 54 0.55 -3.64 -9.76
C TRP A 54 0.05 -3.83 -8.33
N HIS A 55 0.91 -3.56 -7.35
CA HIS A 55 0.57 -3.66 -5.94
C HIS A 55 0.19 -2.28 -5.36
N ALA A 56 -0.99 -2.21 -4.77
CA ALA A 56 -1.56 -0.97 -4.24
C ALA A 56 -1.46 -0.90 -2.71
N GLY A 57 -2.59 -0.99 -2.04
CA GLY A 57 -2.74 -0.97 -0.59
C GLY A 57 -4.14 -1.45 -0.24
N GLY A 58 -4.56 -1.27 1.01
CA GLY A 58 -5.90 -1.62 1.46
C GLY A 58 -6.99 -0.80 0.76
N THR A 59 -8.17 -1.39 0.58
CA THR A 59 -9.29 -0.78 -0.17
C THR A 59 -9.89 0.46 0.50
N GLY A 60 -9.69 0.66 1.80
CA GLY A 60 -10.15 1.84 2.55
C GLY A 60 -9.19 3.03 2.49
N GLY A 61 -8.03 2.90 1.84
CA GLY A 61 -7.02 3.95 1.67
C GLY A 61 -7.05 4.59 0.29
N THR A 62 -6.07 5.45 0.02
CA THR A 62 -5.94 6.19 -1.25
C THR A 62 -5.30 5.36 -2.36
N TYR A 63 -4.35 4.47 -2.05
CA TYR A 63 -3.60 3.69 -3.03
C TYR A 63 -4.47 2.82 -3.94
N PHE A 64 -5.43 2.09 -3.37
CA PHE A 64 -6.23 1.16 -4.16
C PHE A 64 -7.15 1.85 -5.18
N PRO A 65 -7.97 2.86 -4.82
CA PRO A 65 -8.78 3.59 -5.79
C PRO A 65 -7.93 4.33 -6.82
N LEU A 66 -6.84 5.00 -6.44
CA LEU A 66 -5.92 5.65 -7.38
C LEU A 66 -5.30 4.65 -8.36
N SER A 67 -4.87 3.47 -7.88
CA SER A 67 -4.33 2.42 -8.75
C SER A 67 -5.34 1.92 -9.79
N ASN A 68 -6.64 1.93 -9.48
CA ASN A 68 -7.68 1.55 -10.44
C ASN A 68 -7.94 2.64 -11.49
N GLU A 69 -7.78 3.93 -11.14
CA GLU A 69 -7.79 5.01 -12.13
C GLU A 69 -6.56 4.89 -13.06
N ILE A 70 -5.36 4.73 -12.48
CA ILE A 70 -4.12 4.51 -13.24
C ILE A 70 -4.26 3.30 -14.17
N LYS A 71 -4.82 2.19 -13.69
CA LYS A 71 -5.12 1.02 -14.52
C LYS A 71 -5.97 1.40 -15.72
N THR A 72 -7.05 2.14 -15.51
CA THR A 72 -7.95 2.56 -16.58
C THR A 72 -7.22 3.40 -17.63
N ILE A 73 -6.40 4.33 -17.19
CA ILE A 73 -5.58 5.20 -18.05
C ILE A 73 -4.56 4.37 -18.86
N VAL A 74 -3.78 3.52 -18.19
CA VAL A 74 -2.75 2.71 -18.85
C VAL A 74 -3.37 1.74 -19.87
N GLU A 75 -4.45 1.06 -19.52
CA GLU A 75 -5.14 0.11 -20.42
C GLU A 75 -5.83 0.81 -21.61
N ALA A 76 -6.21 2.08 -21.48
CA ALA A 76 -6.79 2.86 -22.58
C ALA A 76 -5.74 3.39 -23.56
N ASN A 77 -4.52 3.64 -23.10
CA ASN A 77 -3.48 4.35 -23.86
C ASN A 77 -2.30 3.46 -24.27
N THR A 78 -2.28 2.19 -23.86
CA THR A 78 -1.21 1.22 -24.18
C THR A 78 -1.77 -0.16 -24.50
N ASP A 79 -0.89 -1.07 -24.93
CA ASP A 79 -1.22 -2.50 -25.07
C ASP A 79 -1.05 -3.29 -23.74
N PHE A 80 -0.67 -2.62 -22.64
CA PHE A 80 -0.52 -3.25 -21.33
C PHE A 80 -1.86 -3.41 -20.61
N SER A 81 -1.97 -4.45 -19.78
CA SER A 81 -3.04 -4.61 -18.82
C SER A 81 -2.47 -4.67 -17.39
N LEU A 82 -3.04 -3.89 -16.46
CA LEU A 82 -2.61 -3.86 -15.08
C LEU A 82 -3.44 -4.81 -14.21
N ASN A 83 -2.76 -5.72 -13.52
CA ASN A 83 -3.37 -6.54 -12.47
C ASN A 83 -3.19 -5.87 -11.11
N VAL A 84 -4.11 -4.97 -10.77
CA VAL A 84 -4.09 -4.25 -9.48
C VAL A 84 -4.45 -5.19 -8.35
N GLN A 85 -3.59 -5.27 -7.34
CA GLN A 85 -3.78 -6.11 -6.15
C GLN A 85 -3.83 -5.24 -4.89
N SER A 86 -4.78 -5.56 -4.01
CA SER A 86 -4.80 -5.00 -2.65
C SER A 86 -3.78 -5.74 -1.78
N THR A 87 -3.01 -4.99 -1.01
CA THR A 87 -1.91 -5.48 -0.15
C THR A 87 -1.91 -4.77 1.20
N GLY A 88 -1.00 -5.14 2.09
CA GLY A 88 -0.68 -4.40 3.31
C GLY A 88 0.14 -3.12 3.08
N ALA A 89 0.30 -2.68 1.83
CA ALA A 89 1.00 -1.47 1.39
C ALA A 89 2.55 -1.52 1.53
N SER A 90 3.20 -0.43 1.90
CA SER A 90 4.57 -0.06 1.51
C SER A 90 5.65 -1.10 1.77
N VAL A 91 5.74 -1.71 2.97
CA VAL A 91 6.81 -2.69 3.28
C VAL A 91 6.58 -4.01 2.55
N GLU A 92 5.31 -4.48 2.50
CA GLU A 92 4.92 -5.66 1.73
C GLU A 92 5.17 -5.46 0.25
N ASN A 93 4.82 -4.27 -0.27
CA ASN A 93 4.99 -3.92 -1.68
C ASN A 93 6.47 -3.88 -2.10
N VAL A 94 7.33 -3.33 -1.26
CA VAL A 94 8.79 -3.37 -1.47
C VAL A 94 9.30 -4.81 -1.52
N GLY A 95 8.81 -5.68 -0.64
CA GLY A 95 9.10 -7.11 -0.68
C GLY A 95 8.73 -7.73 -2.03
N SER A 96 7.53 -7.42 -2.51
CA SER A 96 6.99 -7.92 -3.79
C SER A 96 7.77 -7.40 -5.02
N LEU A 97 8.21 -6.14 -5.00
CA LEU A 97 9.11 -5.60 -6.02
C LEU A 97 10.47 -6.30 -5.98
N SER A 98 10.99 -6.58 -4.78
CA SER A 98 12.30 -7.21 -4.60
C SER A 98 12.35 -8.65 -5.12
N ASP A 99 11.29 -9.41 -4.96
CA ASP A 99 11.19 -10.81 -5.41
C ASP A 99 10.59 -10.96 -6.82
N GLY A 100 10.15 -9.86 -7.45
CA GLY A 100 9.60 -9.82 -8.80
C GLY A 100 8.16 -10.33 -8.89
N SER A 101 7.42 -10.39 -7.79
CA SER A 101 5.98 -10.70 -7.79
C SER A 101 5.11 -9.48 -8.13
N ALA A 102 5.67 -8.28 -8.04
CA ALA A 102 5.10 -7.03 -8.56
C ALA A 102 6.06 -6.37 -9.55
N ASP A 103 5.55 -5.85 -10.68
CA ASP A 103 6.30 -5.03 -11.62
C ASP A 103 6.32 -3.56 -11.19
N PHE A 104 5.19 -3.09 -10.65
CA PHE A 104 5.01 -1.75 -10.10
C PHE A 104 4.28 -1.81 -8.75
N ALA A 105 4.52 -0.82 -7.92
CA ALA A 105 3.79 -0.68 -6.66
C ALA A 105 3.70 0.77 -6.19
N LEU A 106 2.65 1.08 -5.41
CA LEU A 106 2.59 2.31 -4.61
C LEU A 106 3.26 2.06 -3.26
N ILE A 107 4.19 2.94 -2.90
CA ILE A 107 4.93 2.89 -1.65
C ILE A 107 5.17 4.31 -1.11
N GLN A 108 5.57 4.42 0.13
CA GLN A 108 6.05 5.66 0.72
C GLN A 108 7.53 5.90 0.42
N ASN A 109 7.94 7.15 0.27
CA ASN A 109 9.31 7.55 -0.05
C ASN A 109 10.32 7.23 1.07
N ASP A 110 9.91 7.31 2.33
CA ASP A 110 10.70 6.91 3.49
C ASP A 110 10.96 5.39 3.50
N ILE A 111 9.93 4.59 3.25
CA ILE A 111 10.04 3.13 3.13
C ILE A 111 10.95 2.75 1.94
N ALA A 112 10.83 3.46 0.81
CA ALA A 112 11.74 3.28 -0.32
C ALA A 112 13.20 3.55 0.06
N SER A 113 13.44 4.65 0.80
CA SER A 113 14.77 5.00 1.31
C SER A 113 15.32 3.95 2.27
N PHE A 114 14.50 3.48 3.22
CA PHE A 114 14.92 2.43 4.17
C PHE A 114 15.32 1.14 3.44
N ALA A 115 14.49 0.71 2.52
CA ALA A 115 14.73 -0.50 1.74
C ALA A 115 16.00 -0.38 0.89
N LYS A 116 16.18 0.73 0.19
CA LYS A 116 17.36 0.98 -0.66
C LYS A 116 18.66 1.00 0.13
N ASN A 117 18.63 1.57 1.33
CA ASN A 117 19.80 1.73 2.19
C ASN A 117 20.01 0.58 3.19
N GLY A 118 19.05 -0.34 3.33
CA GLY A 118 19.12 -1.42 4.32
C GLY A 118 19.09 -0.91 5.76
N THR A 119 18.19 0.05 6.04
CA THR A 119 18.10 0.76 7.33
C THR A 119 16.63 0.95 7.75
N GLY A 120 16.41 1.63 8.84
CA GLY A 120 15.11 2.19 9.28
C GLY A 120 14.22 1.20 10.00
N ILE A 121 14.05 -0.01 9.51
CA ILE A 121 13.22 -1.05 10.10
C ILE A 121 13.87 -2.43 10.01
N ASP A 122 13.52 -3.32 10.93
CA ASP A 122 14.09 -4.66 11.02
C ASP A 122 14.00 -5.46 9.71
N ALA A 123 12.91 -5.26 8.93
CA ALA A 123 12.68 -5.95 7.66
C ALA A 123 13.77 -5.67 6.62
N PHE A 124 14.39 -4.49 6.66
CA PHE A 124 15.42 -4.06 5.71
C PHE A 124 16.82 -3.98 6.32
N GLU A 125 16.94 -4.07 7.66
CA GLU A 125 18.20 -3.85 8.34
C GLU A 125 19.31 -4.75 7.80
N ARG A 126 20.40 -4.15 7.33
CA ARG A 126 21.57 -4.81 6.70
C ARG A 126 21.25 -5.63 5.44
N SER A 127 20.11 -5.36 4.82
CA SER A 127 19.63 -6.06 3.63
C SER A 127 19.14 -5.07 2.58
N PRO A 128 20.02 -4.22 2.02
CA PRO A 128 19.63 -3.22 1.03
C PRO A 128 19.05 -3.88 -0.22
N ILE A 129 17.97 -3.31 -0.76
CA ILE A 129 17.31 -3.77 -1.98
C ILE A 129 17.80 -2.92 -3.15
N GLU A 130 18.93 -3.34 -3.72
CA GLU A 130 19.60 -2.64 -4.83
C GLU A 130 18.74 -2.54 -6.09
N SER A 131 17.82 -3.50 -6.31
CA SER A 131 16.96 -3.54 -7.49
C SER A 131 15.84 -2.50 -7.44
N LEU A 132 15.50 -1.95 -6.29
CA LEU A 132 14.41 -0.99 -6.13
C LEU A 132 14.73 0.33 -6.83
N GLN A 133 13.77 0.83 -7.64
CA GLN A 133 13.89 2.06 -8.41
C GLN A 133 12.58 2.86 -8.33
N GLY A 134 12.71 4.20 -8.36
CA GLY A 134 11.57 5.12 -8.41
C GLY A 134 11.02 5.28 -9.81
N VAL A 135 9.73 5.60 -9.91
CA VAL A 135 9.09 6.01 -11.16
C VAL A 135 8.63 7.46 -11.05
N ALA A 136 7.80 7.77 -10.07
CA ALA A 136 7.32 9.13 -9.82
C ALA A 136 6.86 9.29 -8.38
N THR A 137 7.01 10.47 -7.81
CA THR A 137 6.29 10.88 -6.61
C THR A 137 4.91 11.42 -6.98
N LEU A 138 3.94 11.31 -6.07
CA LEU A 138 2.55 11.56 -6.39
C LEU A 138 1.92 12.67 -5.53
N TYR A 139 1.73 12.44 -4.24
CA TYR A 139 1.02 13.35 -3.35
C TYR A 139 1.50 13.17 -1.91
N PRO A 140 1.30 14.20 -1.04
CA PRO A 140 1.57 14.07 0.38
C PRO A 140 0.66 13.02 1.03
N GLU A 141 1.24 12.04 1.69
CA GLU A 141 0.55 11.08 2.52
C GLU A 141 0.46 11.60 3.95
N THR A 142 -0.63 12.29 4.20
CA THR A 142 -0.94 12.94 5.46
C THR A 142 -1.10 11.90 6.58
N ILE A 143 -0.47 12.13 7.71
CA ILE A 143 -0.68 11.35 8.91
C ILE A 143 -1.95 11.85 9.60
N THR A 144 -2.97 11.04 9.64
CA THR A 144 -4.24 11.33 10.32
C THR A 144 -4.34 10.48 11.57
N LEU A 145 -4.29 11.10 12.74
CA LEU A 145 -4.60 10.45 14.02
C LEU A 145 -6.05 10.71 14.35
N VAL A 146 -6.90 9.70 14.20
CA VAL A 146 -8.36 9.80 14.37
C VAL A 146 -8.82 9.10 15.64
N THR A 147 -9.76 9.73 16.34
CA THR A 147 -10.50 9.18 17.49
C THR A 147 -11.99 9.56 17.39
N LEU A 148 -12.85 9.00 18.23
CA LEU A 148 -14.24 9.47 18.34
C LEU A 148 -14.32 10.70 19.23
N ALA A 149 -15.16 11.65 18.87
CA ALA A 149 -15.45 12.81 19.72
C ALA A 149 -16.05 12.35 21.05
N GLY A 150 -15.55 12.94 22.13
CA GLY A 150 -15.97 12.57 23.50
C GLY A 150 -15.08 11.52 24.17
N ASN A 151 -14.10 10.98 23.49
CA ASN A 151 -12.95 10.34 24.14
C ASN A 151 -12.07 11.40 24.81
N ASP A 152 -11.34 11.01 25.85
CA ASP A 152 -10.43 11.91 26.57
C ASP A 152 -9.08 12.12 25.80
N ILE A 153 -9.06 11.86 24.48
CA ILE A 153 -7.88 12.00 23.61
C ILE A 153 -8.03 13.26 22.76
N SER A 154 -7.26 14.29 23.07
CA SER A 154 -7.25 15.57 22.35
C SER A 154 -5.86 16.02 21.88
N THR A 155 -4.83 15.40 22.44
CA THR A 155 -3.43 15.61 22.10
C THR A 155 -2.72 14.26 21.97
N ILE A 156 -1.54 14.25 21.35
CA ILE A 156 -0.75 13.02 21.24
C ILE A 156 -0.32 12.45 22.61
N ASP A 157 -0.15 13.31 23.62
CA ASP A 157 0.22 12.90 25.00
C ASP A 157 -0.88 12.04 25.65
N ASP A 158 -2.14 12.23 25.26
CA ASP A 158 -3.30 11.48 25.80
C ASP A 158 -3.32 10.01 25.30
N LEU A 159 -2.44 9.64 24.38
CA LEU A 159 -2.31 8.26 23.89
C LEU A 159 -1.66 7.30 24.90
N SER A 160 -1.07 7.81 25.98
CA SER A 160 -0.46 6.94 27.01
C SER A 160 -1.53 6.07 27.68
N GLY A 161 -1.34 4.76 27.64
CA GLY A 161 -2.30 3.75 28.15
C GLY A 161 -3.45 3.40 27.20
N ALA A 162 -3.61 4.12 26.07
CA ALA A 162 -4.66 3.90 25.09
C ALA A 162 -4.45 2.61 24.28
N THR A 163 -5.53 2.11 23.67
CA THR A 163 -5.50 1.05 22.67
C THR A 163 -5.50 1.71 21.29
N ILE A 164 -4.39 1.59 20.56
CA ILE A 164 -4.14 2.32 19.32
C ILE A 164 -3.97 1.37 18.15
N ASN A 165 -4.70 1.59 17.05
CA ASN A 165 -4.39 0.98 15.78
C ASN A 165 -3.26 1.77 15.12
N THR A 166 -2.10 1.13 14.93
CA THR A 166 -0.92 1.73 14.29
C THR A 166 -0.87 1.48 12.78
N GLY A 167 -1.88 0.85 12.21
CA GLY A 167 -1.94 0.42 10.81
C GLY A 167 -1.79 -1.08 10.66
N ASP A 168 -1.94 -1.56 9.44
CA ASP A 168 -1.77 -2.98 9.12
C ASP A 168 -0.31 -3.41 9.28
N LEU A 169 -0.09 -4.67 9.63
CA LEU A 169 1.27 -5.22 9.76
C LEU A 169 2.01 -5.16 8.43
N GLY A 170 3.21 -4.58 8.44
CA GLY A 170 4.00 -4.41 7.23
C GLY A 170 3.53 -3.26 6.34
N SER A 171 2.74 -2.33 6.88
CA SER A 171 2.39 -1.07 6.22
C SER A 171 3.39 0.05 6.57
N GLY A 172 3.48 1.04 5.68
CA GLY A 172 4.19 2.27 6.01
C GLY A 172 3.50 3.05 7.13
N THR A 173 2.17 2.93 7.26
CA THR A 173 1.41 3.51 8.38
C THR A 173 1.92 3.03 9.72
N GLN A 174 2.16 1.71 9.88
CA GLN A 174 2.71 1.15 11.12
C GLN A 174 4.10 1.74 11.43
N VAL A 175 4.94 1.87 10.42
CA VAL A 175 6.28 2.45 10.57
C VAL A 175 6.19 3.91 11.02
N ASN A 176 5.38 4.72 10.33
CA ASN A 176 5.23 6.14 10.66
C ASN A 176 4.58 6.34 12.04
N ALA A 177 3.53 5.58 12.38
CA ALA A 177 2.89 5.65 13.69
C ALA A 177 3.90 5.37 14.82
N ASN A 178 4.70 4.30 14.71
CA ASN A 178 5.69 3.95 15.70
C ASN A 178 6.79 5.01 15.84
N GLN A 179 7.25 5.60 14.73
CA GLN A 179 8.24 6.70 14.76
C GLN A 179 7.68 7.94 15.46
N ILE A 180 6.43 8.31 15.16
CA ILE A 180 5.77 9.47 15.78
C ILE A 180 5.56 9.24 17.28
N LEU A 181 5.07 8.06 17.69
CA LEU A 181 4.90 7.71 19.09
C LEU A 181 6.23 7.69 19.83
N GLU A 182 7.29 7.16 19.23
CA GLU A 182 8.65 7.17 19.82
C GLU A 182 9.16 8.61 19.98
N SER A 183 9.06 9.47 18.95
CA SER A 183 9.46 10.87 19.00
C SER A 183 8.64 11.68 20.02
N ALA A 184 7.37 11.34 20.22
CA ALA A 184 6.51 11.92 21.24
C ALA A 184 6.80 11.37 22.66
N GLY A 185 7.66 10.34 22.79
CA GLY A 185 7.95 9.70 24.06
C GLY A 185 6.85 8.78 24.59
N ILE A 186 5.89 8.39 23.75
CA ILE A 186 4.81 7.49 24.09
C ILE A 186 5.24 6.04 23.90
N SER A 187 5.39 5.31 24.99
CA SER A 187 5.79 3.89 24.98
C SER A 187 4.82 2.97 25.74
N ASP A 188 3.89 3.55 26.48
CA ASP A 188 2.86 2.82 27.24
C ASP A 188 1.53 2.92 26.51
N TYR A 189 1.29 2.02 25.56
CA TYR A 189 0.02 1.87 24.83
C TYR A 189 -0.20 0.41 24.42
N ASN A 190 -1.43 0.06 24.08
CA ASN A 190 -1.79 -1.26 23.59
C ASN A 190 -1.90 -1.22 22.06
N GLU A 191 -0.88 -1.75 21.36
CA GLU A 191 -0.90 -1.79 19.92
C GLU A 191 -1.94 -2.77 19.36
N GLN A 192 -2.69 -2.32 18.36
CA GLN A 192 -3.51 -3.12 17.48
C GLN A 192 -3.08 -2.88 16.04
N ASN A 193 -3.22 -3.90 15.18
CA ASN A 193 -2.86 -3.79 13.78
C ASN A 193 -4.02 -4.25 12.91
N ALA A 194 -4.52 -3.37 12.08
CA ALA A 194 -5.59 -3.64 11.12
C ALA A 194 -5.55 -2.60 9.98
N GLY A 195 -6.06 -2.98 8.83
CA GLY A 195 -6.29 -2.04 7.73
C GLY A 195 -7.37 -1.00 8.07
N PHE A 196 -7.38 0.12 7.35
CA PHE A 196 -8.15 1.32 7.70
C PHE A 196 -9.66 1.09 7.89
N SER A 197 -10.29 0.30 7.01
CA SER A 197 -11.72 0.00 7.16
C SER A 197 -12.02 -0.76 8.46
N GLN A 198 -11.18 -1.72 8.82
CA GLN A 198 -11.33 -2.47 10.08
C GLN A 198 -11.02 -1.59 11.30
N ALA A 199 -10.02 -0.71 11.21
CA ALA A 199 -9.72 0.26 12.27
C ALA A 199 -10.90 1.22 12.51
N SER A 200 -11.56 1.70 11.45
CA SER A 200 -12.77 2.51 11.53
C SER A 200 -13.92 1.77 12.21
N GLU A 201 -14.14 0.49 11.89
CA GLU A 201 -15.12 -0.36 12.57
C GLU A 201 -14.78 -0.55 14.06
N GLN A 202 -13.51 -0.78 14.39
CA GLN A 202 -13.05 -0.92 15.78
C GLN A 202 -13.24 0.38 16.57
N LEU A 203 -12.96 1.56 15.97
CA LEU A 203 -13.26 2.85 16.59
C LEU A 203 -14.76 3.02 16.82
N ALA A 204 -15.60 2.77 15.82
CA ALA A 204 -17.05 2.87 15.94
C ALA A 204 -17.63 1.99 17.04
N ASN A 205 -17.03 0.81 17.27
CA ASN A 205 -17.44 -0.14 18.32
C ASN A 205 -16.84 0.16 19.70
N GLY A 206 -15.83 1.04 19.79
CA GLY A 206 -15.07 1.30 21.01
C GLY A 206 -14.09 0.18 21.40
N ASP A 207 -13.65 -0.61 20.42
CA ASP A 207 -12.65 -1.67 20.62
C ASP A 207 -11.22 -1.11 20.67
N ILE A 208 -11.01 0.06 20.06
CA ILE A 208 -9.78 0.86 20.11
C ILE A 208 -10.13 2.33 20.44
N ASP A 209 -9.17 3.06 20.98
CA ASP A 209 -9.33 4.45 21.42
C ASP A 209 -8.93 5.44 20.31
N ALA A 210 -7.92 5.09 19.51
CA ALA A 210 -7.42 5.91 18.41
C ALA A 210 -6.85 5.04 17.28
N ALA A 211 -6.74 5.62 16.09
CA ALA A 211 -6.11 4.97 14.93
C ALA A 211 -5.24 5.96 14.15
N PHE A 212 -4.06 5.49 13.74
CA PHE A 212 -3.28 6.15 12.70
C PHE A 212 -3.76 5.69 11.31
N VAL A 213 -4.00 6.65 10.46
CA VAL A 213 -4.35 6.45 9.05
C VAL A 213 -3.44 7.34 8.21
N VAL A 214 -2.68 6.75 7.31
CA VAL A 214 -1.73 7.46 6.45
C VAL A 214 -2.21 7.39 5.02
N GLY A 215 -2.47 8.55 4.44
CA GLY A 215 -2.96 8.69 3.07
C GLY A 215 -3.36 10.12 2.77
N GLY A 216 -3.40 10.50 1.50
CA GLY A 216 -3.86 11.85 1.14
C GLY A 216 -5.32 12.07 1.53
N TRP A 217 -5.59 13.13 2.27
CA TRP A 217 -6.96 13.51 2.65
C TRP A 217 -7.81 13.93 1.42
N PRO A 218 -9.14 13.65 1.43
CA PRO A 218 -9.81 12.77 2.37
C PRO A 218 -9.46 11.30 2.15
N VAL A 219 -9.42 10.51 3.23
CA VAL A 219 -9.25 9.06 3.17
C VAL A 219 -10.60 8.39 3.36
N GLY A 220 -11.00 7.51 2.44
CA GLY A 220 -12.35 6.95 2.40
C GLY A 220 -12.81 6.30 3.70
N ALA A 221 -11.94 5.55 4.39
CA ALA A 221 -12.29 4.91 5.65
C ALA A 221 -12.62 5.92 6.78
N ILE A 222 -11.99 7.10 6.76
CA ILE A 222 -12.30 8.17 7.73
C ILE A 222 -13.58 8.92 7.31
N GLU A 223 -13.80 9.14 6.00
CA GLU A 223 -15.04 9.74 5.50
C GLU A 223 -16.25 8.87 5.89
N ASP A 224 -16.18 7.56 5.70
CA ASP A 224 -17.24 6.61 6.06
C ASP A 224 -17.49 6.62 7.58
N LEU A 225 -16.45 6.67 8.40
CA LEU A 225 -16.55 6.78 9.84
C LEU A 225 -17.22 8.11 10.25
N ALA A 226 -16.75 9.23 9.68
CA ALA A 226 -17.25 10.58 10.00
C ALA A 226 -18.69 10.83 9.53
N ASN A 227 -19.18 10.08 8.54
CA ASN A 227 -20.57 10.13 8.10
C ASN A 227 -21.54 9.44 9.08
N THR A 228 -21.04 8.58 9.96
CA THR A 228 -21.86 7.77 10.87
C THR A 228 -21.56 8.02 12.35
N ASN A 229 -20.42 8.61 12.65
CA ASN A 229 -19.95 8.89 14.01
C ASN A 229 -19.40 10.31 14.10
N ASP A 230 -19.47 10.91 15.28
CA ASP A 230 -18.75 12.16 15.57
C ASP A 230 -17.26 11.82 15.75
N VAL A 231 -16.42 12.26 14.83
CA VAL A 231 -14.96 12.03 14.86
C VAL A 231 -14.21 13.27 15.34
N GLN A 232 -13.02 13.04 15.87
CA GLN A 232 -12.03 14.07 16.14
C GLN A 232 -10.71 13.66 15.50
N ILE A 233 -10.06 14.60 14.83
CA ILE A 233 -8.68 14.43 14.36
C ILE A 233 -7.76 15.08 15.41
N VAL A 234 -6.84 14.29 15.92
CA VAL A 234 -5.88 14.74 16.94
C VAL A 234 -4.69 15.38 16.22
N PRO A 235 -4.34 16.63 16.53
CA PRO A 235 -3.24 17.30 15.86
C PRO A 235 -1.87 16.70 16.24
N ILE A 236 -0.97 16.73 15.28
CA ILE A 236 0.47 16.51 15.48
C ILE A 236 1.12 17.86 15.25
N ASP A 237 1.19 18.68 16.27
CA ASP A 237 1.58 20.08 16.19
C ASP A 237 2.66 20.49 17.21
N GLY A 238 2.99 21.75 17.26
CA GLY A 238 3.86 22.35 18.25
C GLY A 238 5.22 21.65 18.38
N GLU A 239 5.65 21.40 19.63
CA GLU A 239 6.97 20.81 19.94
C GLU A 239 7.07 19.36 19.45
N VAL A 240 5.97 18.60 19.52
CA VAL A 240 5.95 17.20 19.05
C VAL A 240 6.22 17.14 17.56
N ARG A 241 5.56 17.98 16.75
CA ARG A 241 5.78 18.03 15.29
C ARG A 241 7.24 18.37 14.95
N GLU A 242 7.83 19.34 15.63
CA GLU A 242 9.23 19.72 15.41
C GLU A 242 10.18 18.58 15.81
N THR A 243 9.90 17.87 16.89
CA THR A 243 10.68 16.70 17.32
C THR A 243 10.59 15.59 16.28
N VAL A 244 9.39 15.23 15.83
CA VAL A 244 9.16 14.23 14.77
C VAL A 244 9.98 14.55 13.51
N LYS A 245 9.94 15.81 13.03
CA LYS A 245 10.71 16.21 11.83
C LYS A 245 12.23 16.25 12.07
N SER A 246 12.65 16.52 13.30
CA SER A 246 14.07 16.50 13.68
C SER A 246 14.62 15.08 13.73
N ASP A 247 13.83 14.13 14.25
CA ASP A 247 14.22 12.73 14.37
C ASP A 247 14.14 11.99 13.04
N ALA A 248 13.17 12.41 12.19
CA ALA A 248 12.82 11.74 10.94
C ALA A 248 12.60 12.77 9.82
N SER A 249 13.67 13.08 9.10
CA SER A 249 13.71 14.16 8.08
C SER A 249 12.84 13.94 6.82
N TRP A 250 12.22 12.79 6.69
CA TRP A 250 11.24 12.49 5.63
C TRP A 250 9.84 13.00 5.94
N PHE A 251 9.55 13.37 7.19
CA PHE A 251 8.30 14.05 7.51
C PHE A 251 8.38 15.53 7.15
N ALA A 252 7.35 16.01 6.48
CA ALA A 252 7.12 17.43 6.17
C ALA A 252 5.88 17.93 6.92
N ASP A 253 5.80 19.27 7.09
CA ASP A 253 4.57 19.88 7.61
C ASP A 253 3.41 19.64 6.65
N ASP A 254 2.24 19.32 7.21
CA ASP A 254 1.00 19.21 6.47
C ASP A 254 -0.19 19.71 7.31
N THR A 255 -1.31 19.94 6.64
CA THR A 255 -2.55 20.43 7.26
C THR A 255 -3.73 19.74 6.59
N ILE A 256 -4.60 19.15 7.41
CA ILE A 256 -5.91 18.66 6.96
C ILE A 256 -6.87 19.86 7.02
N PRO A 257 -7.41 20.35 5.88
CA PRO A 257 -8.29 21.50 5.87
C PRO A 257 -9.61 21.23 6.64
N GLY A 258 -10.09 22.24 7.36
CA GLY A 258 -11.41 22.18 7.97
C GLY A 258 -12.51 21.92 6.94
N GLY A 259 -13.47 21.07 7.31
CA GLY A 259 -14.52 20.61 6.40
C GLY A 259 -14.14 19.41 5.52
N THR A 260 -12.89 18.92 5.60
CA THR A 260 -12.47 17.67 4.90
C THR A 260 -13.29 16.47 5.38
N TYR A 261 -13.49 16.36 6.67
CA TYR A 261 -14.30 15.29 7.28
C TYR A 261 -15.52 15.89 7.99
N SER A 262 -16.66 15.20 7.91
CA SER A 262 -17.90 15.64 8.59
C SER A 262 -17.65 15.86 10.08
N GLY A 263 -18.03 17.03 10.60
CA GLY A 263 -17.84 17.40 12.00
C GLY A 263 -16.46 17.95 12.38
N VAL A 264 -15.50 17.98 11.45
CA VAL A 264 -14.16 18.58 11.66
C VAL A 264 -14.11 19.92 10.90
N GLU A 265 -14.45 21.01 11.60
CA GLU A 265 -14.64 22.33 10.98
C GLU A 265 -13.35 23.16 10.91
N GLU A 266 -12.38 22.90 11.77
CA GLU A 266 -11.11 23.63 11.86
C GLU A 266 -10.00 22.90 11.12
N ASP A 267 -9.01 23.66 10.63
CA ASP A 267 -7.78 23.09 10.08
C ASP A 267 -7.03 22.32 11.16
N VAL A 268 -6.50 21.15 10.82
CA VAL A 268 -5.72 20.32 11.75
C VAL A 268 -4.29 20.19 11.26
N GLU A 269 -3.35 20.72 12.05
CA GLU A 269 -1.93 20.61 11.77
C GLU A 269 -1.42 19.17 11.99
N THR A 270 -0.58 18.70 11.10
CA THR A 270 0.00 17.36 11.15
C THR A 270 1.31 17.30 10.36
N VAL A 271 1.79 16.09 10.07
CA VAL A 271 2.92 15.81 9.19
C VAL A 271 2.51 14.87 8.07
N ALA A 272 3.29 14.85 6.99
CA ALA A 272 3.11 13.93 5.87
C ALA A 272 4.44 13.33 5.43
N VAL A 273 4.37 12.17 4.80
CA VAL A 273 5.41 11.59 3.94
C VAL A 273 4.94 11.68 2.48
N GLN A 274 5.75 11.23 1.51
CA GLN A 274 5.39 11.34 0.09
C GLN A 274 5.02 9.95 -0.47
N ALA A 275 3.87 9.87 -1.15
CA ALA A 275 3.51 8.70 -1.95
C ALA A 275 4.34 8.65 -3.24
N MET A 276 4.70 7.45 -3.69
CA MET A 276 5.41 7.26 -4.95
C MET A 276 5.02 5.97 -5.65
N ILE A 277 5.17 5.97 -6.98
CA ILE A 277 5.22 4.76 -7.79
C ILE A 277 6.67 4.27 -7.78
N ALA A 278 6.86 2.99 -7.48
CA ALA A 278 8.15 2.31 -7.56
C ALA A 278 8.06 1.10 -8.49
N THR A 279 9.22 0.68 -8.97
CA THR A 279 9.45 -0.50 -9.80
C THR A 279 10.76 -1.17 -9.38
N HIS A 280 11.24 -2.15 -10.13
CA HIS A 280 12.55 -2.76 -9.92
C HIS A 280 13.32 -2.88 -11.24
N SER A 281 14.64 -3.02 -11.14
CA SER A 281 15.56 -3.07 -12.30
C SER A 281 15.36 -4.28 -13.25
N GLY A 282 14.45 -5.19 -12.93
CA GLY A 282 14.07 -6.30 -13.80
C GLY A 282 12.96 -5.96 -14.79
N VAL A 283 12.28 -4.82 -14.64
CA VAL A 283 11.29 -4.31 -15.60
C VAL A 283 12.02 -3.52 -16.68
N ASP A 284 11.73 -3.81 -17.96
CA ASP A 284 12.40 -3.14 -19.08
C ASP A 284 12.13 -1.63 -19.07
N ALA A 285 13.16 -0.82 -19.37
CA ALA A 285 13.05 0.64 -19.38
C ALA A 285 11.97 1.14 -20.34
N ASP A 286 11.83 0.55 -21.53
CA ASP A 286 10.78 0.90 -22.50
C ASP A 286 9.36 0.66 -21.93
N THR A 287 9.20 -0.38 -21.10
CA THR A 287 7.94 -0.66 -20.40
C THR A 287 7.64 0.43 -19.35
N VAL A 288 8.65 0.79 -18.56
CA VAL A 288 8.50 1.84 -17.54
C VAL A 288 8.23 3.20 -18.19
N GLU A 289 8.95 3.57 -19.26
CA GLU A 289 8.72 4.80 -20.02
C GLU A 289 7.28 4.85 -20.55
N THR A 290 6.80 3.75 -21.17
CA THR A 290 5.46 3.67 -21.75
C THR A 290 4.37 3.81 -20.67
N VAL A 291 4.52 3.15 -19.53
CA VAL A 291 3.56 3.26 -18.39
C VAL A 291 3.60 4.67 -17.81
N THR A 292 4.80 5.25 -17.64
CA THR A 292 4.96 6.62 -17.12
C THR A 292 4.32 7.64 -18.05
N ALA A 293 4.58 7.56 -19.36
CA ALA A 293 3.97 8.41 -20.36
C ALA A 293 2.45 8.28 -20.38
N ALA A 294 1.92 7.04 -20.35
CA ALA A 294 0.48 6.83 -20.32
C ALA A 294 -0.19 7.52 -19.11
N ILE A 295 0.44 7.50 -17.93
CA ILE A 295 -0.09 8.16 -16.73
C ILE A 295 0.02 9.68 -16.86
N PHE A 296 1.20 10.21 -17.12
CA PHE A 296 1.48 11.64 -17.01
C PHE A 296 1.02 12.46 -18.23
N ASP A 297 0.82 11.85 -19.40
CA ASP A 297 0.20 12.50 -20.55
C ASP A 297 -1.33 12.58 -20.46
N ASN A 298 -1.95 11.86 -19.50
CA ASN A 298 -3.41 11.76 -19.33
C ASN A 298 -3.86 12.06 -17.89
N LEU A 299 -3.17 12.96 -17.19
CA LEU A 299 -3.50 13.35 -15.80
C LEU A 299 -4.91 13.94 -15.65
N ASP A 300 -5.48 14.50 -16.72
CA ASP A 300 -6.85 15.03 -16.76
C ASP A 300 -7.94 13.92 -16.67
N GLU A 301 -7.57 12.66 -16.84
CA GLU A 301 -8.45 11.50 -16.61
C GLU A 301 -8.46 11.05 -15.13
N LEU A 302 -7.52 11.52 -14.29
CA LEU A 302 -7.53 11.27 -12.86
C LEU A 302 -8.63 12.10 -12.18
N THR A 303 -9.21 11.56 -11.13
CA THR A 303 -10.14 12.27 -10.23
C THR A 303 -9.62 12.35 -8.80
N ILE A 304 -8.62 11.51 -8.47
CA ILE A 304 -8.00 11.40 -7.16
C ILE A 304 -6.66 12.14 -7.13
N LYS A 305 -6.48 13.06 -6.16
CA LYS A 305 -5.23 13.81 -5.91
C LYS A 305 -4.76 14.68 -7.08
N THR A 306 -5.66 15.14 -7.91
CA THR A 306 -5.36 15.92 -9.13
C THR A 306 -4.61 17.21 -8.85
N ASP A 307 -4.77 17.81 -7.68
CA ASP A 307 -4.08 19.06 -7.28
C ASP A 307 -2.60 18.84 -6.94
N PHE A 308 -2.20 17.59 -6.73
CA PHE A 308 -0.84 17.21 -6.29
C PHE A 308 -0.07 16.45 -7.37
N ILE A 309 -0.75 15.59 -8.16
CA ILE A 309 -0.10 14.74 -9.16
C ILE A 309 0.09 15.56 -10.44
N THR A 310 1.31 16.02 -10.67
CA THR A 310 1.69 16.82 -11.84
C THR A 310 3.03 16.37 -12.41
N VAL A 311 3.30 16.67 -13.66
CA VAL A 311 4.63 16.40 -14.27
C VAL A 311 5.72 17.16 -13.51
N ASP A 312 5.45 18.42 -13.14
CA ASP A 312 6.42 19.29 -12.48
C ASP A 312 6.83 18.78 -11.08
N SER A 313 5.89 18.15 -10.33
CA SER A 313 6.13 17.63 -8.98
C SER A 313 6.54 16.15 -8.93
N ALA A 314 6.52 15.46 -10.07
CA ALA A 314 6.70 14.01 -10.14
C ALA A 314 8.06 13.48 -9.64
N GLN A 315 9.02 14.36 -9.39
CA GLN A 315 10.33 14.00 -8.84
C GLN A 315 10.60 14.64 -7.46
N ASP A 316 9.68 15.45 -6.96
CA ASP A 316 9.84 16.16 -5.69
C ASP A 316 9.85 15.17 -4.52
N GLY A 317 10.89 15.21 -3.69
CA GLY A 317 11.03 14.30 -2.55
C GLY A 317 11.35 12.85 -2.92
N MET A 318 11.74 12.57 -4.17
CA MET A 318 12.19 11.24 -4.60
C MET A 318 13.40 10.81 -3.78
N SER A 319 13.26 9.71 -3.05
CA SER A 319 14.26 9.24 -2.08
C SER A 319 15.23 8.20 -2.64
N ILE A 320 14.95 7.66 -3.82
CA ILE A 320 15.75 6.63 -4.51
C ILE A 320 15.96 7.02 -5.98
N GLU A 321 16.91 6.38 -6.65
CA GLU A 321 17.18 6.63 -8.06
C GLU A 321 15.97 6.29 -8.94
N LEU A 322 15.68 7.13 -9.94
CA LEU A 322 14.68 6.83 -10.96
C LEU A 322 15.11 5.63 -11.81
N ASN A 323 14.11 4.88 -12.28
CA ASN A 323 14.30 3.93 -13.37
C ASN A 323 14.65 4.70 -14.66
N ASP A 324 15.51 4.12 -15.49
CA ASP A 324 15.98 4.75 -16.75
C ASP A 324 14.81 5.13 -17.67
N GLY A 325 13.74 4.33 -17.72
CA GLY A 325 12.54 4.63 -18.51
C GLY A 325 11.73 5.81 -17.96
N ALA A 326 11.58 5.91 -16.65
CA ALA A 326 10.95 7.06 -16.03
C ALA A 326 11.78 8.34 -16.24
N ALA A 327 13.11 8.25 -16.10
CA ALA A 327 14.02 9.36 -16.38
C ALA A 327 13.94 9.80 -17.86
N ALA A 328 13.86 8.85 -18.80
CA ALA A 328 13.72 9.18 -20.23
C ALA A 328 12.44 9.98 -20.52
N TYR A 329 11.33 9.68 -19.86
CA TYR A 329 10.10 10.44 -19.98
C TYR A 329 10.22 11.86 -19.42
N PHE A 330 10.74 12.00 -18.19
CA PHE A 330 10.80 13.32 -17.52
C PHE A 330 11.91 14.24 -18.04
N ASP A 331 12.93 13.71 -18.71
CA ASP A 331 14.04 14.47 -19.32
C ASP A 331 13.75 14.88 -20.79
N ALA A 332 12.63 14.43 -21.39
CA ALA A 332 12.25 14.71 -22.77
C ALA A 332 11.58 16.08 -22.92
#